data_e434b0b216c357d8937089b1c2844442
#
_entry.id   e434b0b216c357d8937089b1c2844442
#
_cell.length_a   1.000
_cell.length_b   1.000
_cell.length_c   1.000
_cell.angle_alpha   90.00
_cell.angle_beta   90.00
_cell.angle_gamma   90.00
#
_symmetry.space_group_name_H-M   'P 1'
#
loop_
_entity.id
_entity.type
_entity.pdbx_description
1 polymer ?
#
loop_
_entity_poly.entity_id
_entity_poly.type
_entity_poly.pdbx_seq_one_letter_code
_entity_poly.pdbx_strand_id
1 'polypeptide(L)'
;QQQRVALARIMAYEPDVILLDEPFSALDVFLKDRLQQELIEMLKDYEGTVIMVSHSRDEIYRFSEELLIMDQGKPVIYGETKEIFAKPVYKEAAKLTGCKNFSRIKRVDAHTAEILDWGITLHTNQEIDEQATWFGYRAHDFVPVWGKRKENCLKINVESEAALPFERNYYLYPEGEENQNKQTICWFLQREKLEKIGEKGMPDYLELTEEGMMFLRG
;
A
#
# COMPACT_ATOMS: atom_id res chain seq x y z
N GLN A 1 16.26 7.99 -25.67
CA GLN A 1 17.34 8.98 -25.87
C GLN A 1 16.86 10.41 -25.67
N GLN A 2 15.64 10.79 -26.11
CA GLN A 2 15.12 12.16 -25.95
C GLN A 2 15.03 12.60 -24.48
N GLN A 3 14.58 11.75 -23.58
CA GLN A 3 14.49 12.06 -22.15
C GLN A 3 15.87 12.27 -21.52
N ARG A 4 16.88 11.48 -21.88
CA ARG A 4 18.26 11.65 -21.42
C ARG A 4 18.84 13.00 -21.85
N VAL A 5 18.56 13.39 -23.10
CA VAL A 5 18.97 14.70 -23.63
C VAL A 5 18.24 15.83 -22.89
N ALA A 6 16.96 15.66 -22.59
CA ALA A 6 16.19 16.65 -21.83
C ALA A 6 16.74 16.82 -20.41
N LEU A 7 17.03 15.73 -19.70
CA LEU A 7 17.63 15.77 -18.38
C LEU A 7 19.03 16.42 -18.39
N ALA A 8 19.88 16.03 -19.34
CA ALA A 8 21.21 16.63 -19.48
C ALA A 8 21.15 18.14 -19.77
N ARG A 9 20.16 18.57 -20.57
CA ARG A 9 19.94 20.00 -20.81
C ARG A 9 19.53 20.75 -19.55
N ILE A 10 18.60 20.18 -18.75
CA ILE A 10 18.15 20.79 -17.49
C ILE A 10 19.35 20.96 -16.55
N MET A 11 20.15 19.92 -16.36
CA MET A 11 21.30 19.96 -15.48
C MET A 11 22.37 20.96 -15.95
N ALA A 12 22.56 21.14 -17.27
CA ALA A 12 23.52 22.06 -17.82
C ALA A 12 23.21 23.56 -17.54
N TYR A 13 21.97 23.87 -17.17
CA TYR A 13 21.57 25.23 -16.77
C TYR A 13 21.73 25.51 -15.28
N GLU A 14 22.06 24.50 -14.47
CA GLU A 14 22.18 24.59 -13.01
C GLU A 14 21.00 25.37 -12.37
N PRO A 15 19.75 24.98 -12.62
CA PRO A 15 18.59 25.70 -12.10
C PRO A 15 18.48 25.53 -10.58
N ASP A 16 17.85 26.48 -9.90
CA ASP A 16 17.53 26.36 -8.46
C ASP A 16 16.43 25.32 -8.19
N VAL A 17 15.55 25.08 -9.16
CA VAL A 17 14.40 24.16 -9.06
C VAL A 17 14.25 23.33 -10.34
N ILE A 18 14.13 22.01 -10.17
CA ILE A 18 13.81 21.06 -11.24
C ILE A 18 12.38 20.55 -11.04
N LEU A 19 11.55 20.64 -12.10
CA LEU A 19 10.21 20.07 -12.13
C LEU A 19 10.18 18.86 -13.06
N LEU A 20 9.79 17.70 -12.53
CA LEU A 20 9.66 16.44 -13.25
C LEU A 20 8.20 15.98 -13.21
N ASP A 21 7.56 15.98 -14.37
CA ASP A 21 6.17 15.52 -14.51
C ASP A 21 6.17 14.15 -15.19
N GLU A 22 5.79 13.10 -14.45
CA GLU A 22 5.73 11.70 -14.88
C GLU A 22 6.97 11.26 -15.70
N PRO A 23 8.20 11.46 -15.19
CA PRO A 23 9.42 11.35 -16.01
C PRO A 23 9.70 9.95 -16.58
N PHE A 24 9.04 8.91 -16.05
CA PHE A 24 9.27 7.53 -16.46
C PHE A 24 8.03 6.82 -17.04
N SER A 25 6.89 7.51 -17.20
CA SER A 25 5.60 6.90 -17.56
C SER A 25 5.57 6.25 -18.95
N ALA A 26 6.36 6.76 -19.91
CA ALA A 26 6.36 6.30 -21.30
C ALA A 26 7.48 5.27 -21.62
N LEU A 27 8.10 4.68 -20.59
CA LEU A 27 9.26 3.80 -20.77
C LEU A 27 8.91 2.32 -20.54
N ASP A 28 9.59 1.44 -21.29
CA ASP A 28 9.63 0.03 -20.94
C ASP A 28 10.42 -0.22 -19.64
N VAL A 29 10.19 -1.38 -19.02
CA VAL A 29 10.72 -1.69 -17.67
C VAL A 29 12.25 -1.57 -17.60
N PHE A 30 12.98 -2.08 -18.61
CA PHE A 30 14.46 -2.06 -18.58
C PHE A 30 15.01 -0.65 -18.74
N LEU A 31 14.42 0.13 -19.63
CA LEU A 31 14.83 1.51 -19.85
C LEU A 31 14.46 2.39 -18.66
N LYS A 32 13.31 2.13 -18.03
CA LYS A 32 12.87 2.79 -16.81
C LYS A 32 13.87 2.62 -15.68
N ASP A 33 14.24 1.39 -15.34
CA ASP A 33 15.20 1.10 -14.28
C ASP A 33 16.54 1.77 -14.50
N ARG A 34 17.04 1.73 -15.73
CA ARG A 34 18.29 2.37 -16.09
C ARG A 34 18.24 3.89 -15.95
N LEU A 35 17.17 4.52 -16.45
CA LEU A 35 17.01 5.98 -16.35
C LEU A 35 16.78 6.44 -14.91
N GLN A 36 16.12 5.66 -14.10
CA GLN A 36 15.99 5.92 -12.66
C GLN A 36 17.35 5.94 -11.97
N GLN A 37 18.23 4.98 -12.27
CA GLN A 37 19.58 4.96 -11.73
C GLN A 37 20.40 6.18 -12.21
N GLU A 38 20.33 6.50 -13.50
CA GLU A 38 21.01 7.66 -14.06
C GLU A 38 20.51 8.98 -13.42
N LEU A 39 19.19 9.10 -13.19
CA LEU A 39 18.63 10.28 -12.52
C LEU A 39 19.10 10.40 -11.07
N ILE A 40 19.11 9.30 -10.31
CA ILE A 40 19.63 9.30 -8.93
C ILE A 40 21.07 9.78 -8.90
N GLU A 41 21.92 9.26 -9.79
CA GLU A 41 23.34 9.65 -9.84
C GLU A 41 23.51 11.12 -10.22
N MET A 42 22.68 11.61 -11.16
CA MET A 42 22.71 13.03 -11.55
C MET A 42 22.24 13.98 -10.44
N LEU A 43 21.27 13.56 -9.63
CA LEU A 43 20.72 14.38 -8.54
C LEU A 43 21.55 14.30 -7.26
N LYS A 44 22.49 13.39 -7.15
CA LYS A 44 23.31 13.17 -5.96
C LYS A 44 24.10 14.42 -5.50
N ASP A 45 24.63 15.16 -6.45
CA ASP A 45 25.42 16.37 -6.22
C ASP A 45 24.62 17.65 -6.52
N TYR A 46 23.30 17.54 -6.72
CA TYR A 46 22.45 18.68 -7.00
C TYR A 46 21.93 19.28 -5.70
N GLU A 47 22.27 20.54 -5.44
CA GLU A 47 21.90 21.26 -4.22
C GLU A 47 20.54 21.99 -4.28
N GLY A 48 19.90 22.01 -5.47
CA GLY A 48 18.62 22.67 -5.67
C GLY A 48 17.42 21.81 -5.24
N THR A 49 16.22 22.35 -5.42
CA THR A 49 14.96 21.64 -5.11
C THR A 49 14.48 20.84 -6.31
N VAL A 50 14.09 19.58 -6.09
CA VAL A 50 13.45 18.75 -7.11
C VAL A 50 12.01 18.48 -6.71
N ILE A 51 11.08 18.83 -7.59
CA ILE A 51 9.65 18.50 -7.43
C ILE A 51 9.29 17.49 -8.51
N MET A 52 8.85 16.30 -8.09
CA MET A 52 8.45 15.24 -9.00
C MET A 52 6.95 14.91 -8.82
N VAL A 53 6.23 14.85 -9.93
CA VAL A 53 4.87 14.31 -9.97
C VAL A 53 4.94 12.89 -10.51
N SER A 54 4.37 11.94 -9.79
CA SER A 54 4.25 10.55 -10.22
C SER A 54 3.04 9.87 -9.59
N HIS A 55 2.46 8.91 -10.31
CA HIS A 55 1.47 7.98 -9.77
C HIS A 55 2.08 6.62 -9.40
N SER A 56 3.37 6.44 -9.60
CA SER A 56 4.11 5.22 -9.28
C SER A 56 4.58 5.25 -7.83
N ARG A 57 3.97 4.40 -7.00
CA ARG A 57 4.33 4.21 -5.59
C ARG A 57 5.83 3.98 -5.40
N ASP A 58 6.43 3.14 -6.24
CA ASP A 58 7.83 2.74 -6.12
C ASP A 58 8.78 3.90 -6.48
N GLU A 59 8.39 4.74 -7.44
CA GLU A 59 9.12 5.97 -7.77
C GLU A 59 9.05 6.97 -6.62
N ILE A 60 7.86 7.23 -6.10
CA ILE A 60 7.66 8.15 -4.97
C ILE A 60 8.53 7.71 -3.79
N TYR A 61 8.45 6.43 -3.40
CA TYR A 61 9.23 5.91 -2.27
C TYR A 61 10.74 6.00 -2.46
N ARG A 62 11.21 5.88 -3.72
CA ARG A 62 12.63 5.87 -4.08
C ARG A 62 13.23 7.25 -4.20
N PHE A 63 12.48 8.23 -4.72
CA PHE A 63 13.00 9.54 -5.11
C PHE A 63 12.66 10.67 -4.15
N SER A 64 11.62 10.56 -3.34
CA SER A 64 11.17 11.68 -2.52
C SER A 64 11.47 11.50 -1.04
N GLU A 65 11.99 12.54 -0.42
CA GLU A 65 12.13 12.67 1.04
C GLU A 65 10.79 13.11 1.64
N GLU A 66 10.13 14.07 1.00
CA GLU A 66 8.83 14.59 1.39
C GLU A 66 7.76 14.27 0.34
N LEU A 67 6.57 14.01 0.79
CA LEU A 67 5.43 13.60 -0.04
C LEU A 67 4.22 14.48 0.22
N LEU A 68 3.69 15.08 -0.85
CA LEU A 68 2.36 15.68 -0.86
C LEU A 68 1.40 14.77 -1.64
N ILE A 69 0.41 14.22 -0.96
CA ILE A 69 -0.67 13.47 -1.60
C ILE A 69 -1.83 14.42 -1.89
N MET A 70 -2.31 14.36 -3.11
CA MET A 70 -3.45 15.14 -3.57
C MET A 70 -4.59 14.22 -4.02
N ASP A 71 -5.83 14.59 -3.71
CA ASP A 71 -7.03 13.97 -4.26
C ASP A 71 -8.03 15.04 -4.71
N GLN A 72 -8.63 14.85 -5.88
CA GLN A 72 -9.58 15.80 -6.49
C GLN A 72 -9.11 17.27 -6.48
N GLY A 73 -7.81 17.49 -6.73
CA GLY A 73 -7.21 18.82 -6.76
C GLY A 73 -6.98 19.49 -5.39
N LYS A 74 -7.15 18.75 -4.29
CA LYS A 74 -6.92 19.22 -2.92
C LYS A 74 -5.80 18.43 -2.24
N PRO A 75 -5.00 19.08 -1.37
CA PRO A 75 -4.03 18.37 -0.55
C PRO A 75 -4.75 17.47 0.48
N VAL A 76 -4.30 16.23 0.59
CA VAL A 76 -4.79 15.25 1.57
C VAL A 76 -3.84 15.17 2.77
N ILE A 77 -2.56 14.99 2.50
CA ILE A 77 -1.51 14.90 3.52
C ILE A 77 -0.17 15.36 2.94
N TYR A 78 0.64 15.98 3.77
CA TYR A 78 2.04 16.33 3.48
C TYR A 78 2.93 15.91 4.65
N GLY A 79 4.10 15.39 4.35
CA GLY A 79 5.09 15.01 5.36
C GLY A 79 6.19 14.12 4.80
N GLU A 80 6.98 13.53 5.68
CA GLU A 80 8.05 12.61 5.30
C GLU A 80 7.48 11.38 4.58
N THR A 81 8.07 11.04 3.45
CA THR A 81 7.59 9.94 2.58
C THR A 81 7.49 8.62 3.33
N LYS A 82 8.55 8.25 4.06
CA LYS A 82 8.61 6.97 4.77
C LYS A 82 7.57 6.88 5.90
N GLU A 83 7.31 7.99 6.58
CA GLU A 83 6.29 8.06 7.63
C GLU A 83 4.89 7.90 7.05
N ILE A 84 4.59 8.60 5.93
CA ILE A 84 3.29 8.47 5.24
C ILE A 84 3.08 7.05 4.71
N PHE A 85 4.15 6.41 4.19
CA PHE A 85 4.07 5.02 3.74
C PHE A 85 3.88 4.03 4.90
N ALA A 86 4.49 4.28 6.05
CA ALA A 86 4.37 3.41 7.22
C ALA A 86 3.00 3.59 7.91
N LYS A 87 2.57 4.84 8.09
CA LYS A 87 1.34 5.20 8.84
C LYS A 87 0.49 6.22 8.08
N PRO A 88 -0.16 5.84 7.00
CA PRO A 88 -1.09 6.74 6.31
C PRO A 88 -2.28 7.02 7.21
N VAL A 89 -2.60 8.31 7.40
CA VAL A 89 -3.71 8.77 8.26
C VAL A 89 -5.03 8.75 7.50
N TYR A 90 -4.97 8.92 6.19
CA TYR A 90 -6.14 9.02 5.31
C TYR A 90 -6.25 7.80 4.39
N LYS A 91 -7.49 7.41 4.09
CA LYS A 91 -7.79 6.30 3.18
C LYS A 91 -7.12 6.46 1.82
N GLU A 92 -7.17 7.66 1.25
CA GLU A 92 -6.55 7.98 -0.04
C GLU A 92 -5.03 7.82 0.02
N ALA A 93 -4.40 8.22 1.12
CA ALA A 93 -2.97 8.01 1.35
C ALA A 93 -2.64 6.51 1.45
N ALA A 94 -3.42 5.75 2.23
CA ALA A 94 -3.25 4.30 2.34
C ALA A 94 -3.40 3.60 0.98
N LYS A 95 -4.38 4.01 0.18
CA LYS A 95 -4.62 3.49 -1.18
C LYS A 95 -3.42 3.73 -2.09
N LEU A 96 -2.91 4.96 -2.12
CA LEU A 96 -1.75 5.34 -2.93
C LEU A 96 -0.49 4.60 -2.48
N THR A 97 -0.27 4.44 -1.17
CA THR A 97 0.89 3.71 -0.62
C THR A 97 0.75 2.18 -0.68
N GLY A 98 -0.30 1.67 -1.35
CA GLY A 98 -0.43 0.26 -1.73
C GLY A 98 -1.32 -0.61 -0.86
N CYS A 99 -2.11 -0.03 0.05
CA CYS A 99 -3.16 -0.77 0.72
C CYS A 99 -4.25 -1.17 -0.29
N LYS A 100 -4.69 -2.42 -0.24
CA LYS A 100 -5.70 -2.99 -1.14
C LYS A 100 -7.02 -3.29 -0.42
N ASN A 101 -6.93 -3.58 0.87
CA ASN A 101 -8.08 -4.02 1.64
C ASN A 101 -8.57 -2.88 2.52
N PHE A 102 -9.84 -2.54 2.37
CA PHE A 102 -10.50 -1.49 3.14
C PHE A 102 -11.84 -2.00 3.65
N SER A 103 -12.25 -1.52 4.80
CA SER A 103 -13.60 -1.69 5.34
C SER A 103 -14.01 -0.44 6.08
N ARG A 104 -15.31 -0.18 6.10
CA ARG A 104 -15.86 0.80 7.03
C ARG A 104 -15.76 0.26 8.45
N ILE A 105 -15.63 1.16 9.42
CA ILE A 105 -15.57 0.76 10.81
C ILE A 105 -16.64 1.47 11.64
N LYS A 106 -16.95 0.82 12.77
CA LYS A 106 -17.62 1.45 13.89
C LYS A 106 -16.70 1.29 15.11
N ARG A 107 -16.15 2.43 15.58
CA ARG A 107 -15.37 2.46 16.81
C ARG A 107 -16.27 2.11 17.99
N VAL A 108 -15.89 1.11 18.75
CA VAL A 108 -16.61 0.68 19.97
C VAL A 108 -16.04 1.43 21.19
N ASP A 109 -14.71 1.43 21.31
CA ASP A 109 -13.95 2.15 22.33
C ASP A 109 -12.57 2.56 21.79
N ALA A 110 -11.66 2.98 22.66
CA ALA A 110 -10.33 3.44 22.26
C ALA A 110 -9.46 2.34 21.64
N HIS A 111 -9.76 1.08 21.89
CA HIS A 111 -8.95 -0.08 21.50
C HIS A 111 -9.73 -1.16 20.76
N THR A 112 -11.01 -0.90 20.45
CA THR A 112 -11.90 -1.89 19.83
C THR A 112 -12.69 -1.27 18.70
N ALA A 113 -12.73 -1.94 17.54
CA ALA A 113 -13.54 -1.54 16.40
C ALA A 113 -14.24 -2.74 15.73
N GLU A 114 -15.48 -2.54 15.33
CA GLU A 114 -16.21 -3.44 14.42
C GLU A 114 -15.80 -3.12 12.98
N ILE A 115 -15.31 -4.11 12.25
CA ILE A 115 -14.94 -4.02 10.84
C ILE A 115 -16.15 -4.47 10.02
N LEU A 116 -16.94 -3.50 9.58
CA LEU A 116 -18.31 -3.72 9.12
C LEU A 116 -18.42 -4.60 7.89
N ASP A 117 -17.54 -4.37 6.90
CA ASP A 117 -17.60 -5.09 5.63
C ASP A 117 -16.95 -6.49 5.71
N TRP A 118 -16.28 -6.81 6.83
CA TRP A 118 -15.66 -8.12 7.08
C TRP A 118 -16.34 -8.91 8.20
N GLY A 119 -17.28 -8.31 8.91
CA GLY A 119 -18.07 -8.97 9.97
C GLY A 119 -17.25 -9.43 11.18
N ILE A 120 -16.16 -8.73 11.50
CA ILE A 120 -15.28 -9.06 12.64
C ILE A 120 -15.10 -7.86 13.57
N THR A 121 -14.79 -8.16 14.83
CA THR A 121 -14.34 -7.17 15.79
C THR A 121 -12.84 -7.32 15.97
N LEU A 122 -12.10 -6.21 15.91
CA LEU A 122 -10.67 -6.15 16.16
C LEU A 122 -10.39 -5.48 17.51
N HIS A 123 -9.38 -6.02 18.20
CA HIS A 123 -8.80 -5.44 19.40
C HIS A 123 -7.35 -5.04 19.13
N THR A 124 -6.93 -3.88 19.64
CA THR A 124 -5.59 -3.34 19.41
C THR A 124 -5.08 -2.60 20.64
N ASN A 125 -3.75 -2.57 20.84
CA ASN A 125 -3.12 -1.75 21.88
C ASN A 125 -2.93 -0.30 21.45
N GLN A 126 -2.96 0.00 20.17
CA GLN A 126 -2.92 1.38 19.67
C GLN A 126 -4.27 2.08 19.89
N GLU A 127 -4.24 3.36 20.22
CA GLU A 127 -5.46 4.16 20.34
C GLU A 127 -6.06 4.41 18.95
N ILE A 128 -7.33 4.05 18.79
CA ILE A 128 -8.09 4.28 17.57
C ILE A 128 -8.55 5.73 17.56
N ASP A 129 -8.14 6.49 16.54
CA ASP A 129 -8.57 7.87 16.32
C ASP A 129 -10.11 7.98 16.28
N GLU A 130 -10.68 8.93 17.01
CA GLU A 130 -12.14 9.16 17.03
C GLU A 130 -12.71 9.55 15.67
N GLN A 131 -11.88 10.11 14.78
CA GLN A 131 -12.26 10.48 13.42
C GLN A 131 -12.06 9.35 12.41
N ALA A 132 -11.55 8.18 12.84
CA ALA A 132 -11.37 7.04 11.95
C ALA A 132 -12.72 6.47 11.54
N THR A 133 -12.95 6.37 10.24
CA THR A 133 -14.17 5.81 9.62
C THR A 133 -13.87 4.61 8.74
N TRP A 134 -12.59 4.36 8.48
CA TRP A 134 -12.12 3.26 7.65
C TRP A 134 -11.03 2.45 8.36
N PHE A 135 -11.01 1.18 8.05
CA PHE A 135 -9.92 0.27 8.36
C PHE A 135 -9.21 -0.11 7.06
N GLY A 136 -7.89 -0.15 7.09
CA GLY A 136 -7.06 -0.60 5.99
C GLY A 136 -6.12 -1.72 6.44
N TYR A 137 -5.86 -2.69 5.54
CA TYR A 137 -4.89 -3.76 5.80
C TYR A 137 -4.19 -4.16 4.50
N ARG A 138 -2.86 -4.26 4.53
CA ARG A 138 -2.09 -4.58 3.32
C ARG A 138 -2.24 -6.05 2.96
N ALA A 139 -2.30 -6.35 1.67
CA ALA A 139 -2.50 -7.69 1.17
C ALA A 139 -1.38 -8.68 1.54
N HIS A 140 -0.16 -8.20 1.79
CA HIS A 140 1.00 -9.01 2.15
C HIS A 140 1.17 -9.25 3.66
N ASP A 141 0.42 -8.52 4.51
CA ASP A 141 0.63 -8.51 5.96
C ASP A 141 -0.20 -9.58 6.69
N PHE A 142 -1.18 -10.18 6.02
CA PHE A 142 -1.94 -11.26 6.62
C PHE A 142 -1.07 -12.46 6.98
N VAL A 143 -1.27 -12.98 8.19
CA VAL A 143 -0.58 -14.17 8.68
C VAL A 143 -1.50 -15.38 8.61
N PRO A 144 -1.15 -16.44 7.84
CA PRO A 144 -1.97 -17.63 7.75
C PRO A 144 -1.95 -18.44 9.06
N VAL A 145 -3.13 -18.87 9.51
CA VAL A 145 -3.34 -19.65 10.74
C VAL A 145 -4.08 -20.93 10.43
N TRP A 146 -3.54 -22.07 10.89
CA TRP A 146 -4.15 -23.38 10.82
C TRP A 146 -4.61 -23.84 12.21
N GLY A 147 -5.77 -24.45 12.29
CA GLY A 147 -6.34 -25.01 13.51
C GLY A 147 -7.20 -24.02 14.27
N LYS A 148 -6.92 -23.78 15.56
CA LYS A 148 -7.80 -22.96 16.41
C LYS A 148 -7.75 -21.48 16.06
N ARG A 149 -8.95 -20.86 16.01
CA ARG A 149 -9.10 -19.42 15.86
C ARG A 149 -8.39 -18.70 17.00
N LYS A 150 -7.61 -17.69 16.65
CA LYS A 150 -7.05 -16.70 17.57
C LYS A 150 -7.87 -15.41 17.55
N GLU A 151 -7.49 -14.48 18.41
CA GLU A 151 -7.99 -13.10 18.34
C GLU A 151 -7.59 -12.43 17.02
N ASN A 152 -8.35 -11.46 16.57
CA ASN A 152 -8.10 -10.72 15.32
C ASN A 152 -7.91 -11.62 14.08
N CYS A 153 -8.62 -12.74 14.04
CA CYS A 153 -8.58 -13.68 12.92
C CYS A 153 -9.87 -13.61 12.08
N LEU A 154 -9.66 -13.51 10.78
CA LEU A 154 -10.70 -13.56 9.76
C LEU A 154 -10.80 -14.98 9.21
N LYS A 155 -11.97 -15.59 9.27
CA LYS A 155 -12.27 -16.83 8.53
C LYS A 155 -12.60 -16.49 7.09
N ILE A 156 -12.02 -17.21 6.17
CA ILE A 156 -12.05 -16.86 4.75
C ILE A 156 -12.53 -18.01 3.87
N ASN A 157 -13.11 -17.63 2.74
CA ASN A 157 -13.34 -18.51 1.61
C ASN A 157 -12.59 -17.96 0.38
N VAL A 158 -11.98 -18.84 -0.40
CA VAL A 158 -11.29 -18.46 -1.63
C VAL A 158 -12.32 -18.31 -2.75
N GLU A 159 -12.37 -17.15 -3.36
CA GLU A 159 -13.16 -16.88 -4.56
C GLU A 159 -12.39 -17.24 -5.82
N SER A 160 -11.15 -16.75 -5.90
CA SER A 160 -10.27 -17.00 -7.05
C SER A 160 -8.81 -16.81 -6.65
N GLU A 161 -7.90 -17.29 -7.51
CA GLU A 161 -6.48 -17.07 -7.37
C GLU A 161 -5.84 -16.68 -8.70
N ALA A 162 -4.72 -15.92 -8.62
CA ALA A 162 -3.88 -15.59 -9.75
C ALA A 162 -2.42 -15.94 -9.42
N ALA A 163 -1.83 -16.83 -10.22
CA ALA A 163 -0.43 -17.18 -10.11
C ALA A 163 0.41 -16.18 -10.92
N LEU A 164 1.34 -15.50 -10.24
CA LEU A 164 2.34 -14.62 -10.83
C LEU A 164 3.74 -15.26 -10.70
N PRO A 165 4.75 -14.76 -11.43
CA PRO A 165 6.07 -15.39 -11.44
C PRO A 165 6.72 -15.51 -10.04
N PHE A 166 6.50 -14.55 -9.16
CA PHE A 166 7.14 -14.45 -7.84
C PHE A 166 6.17 -14.41 -6.67
N GLU A 167 4.86 -14.36 -6.93
CA GLU A 167 3.82 -14.34 -5.92
C GLU A 167 2.56 -15.05 -6.38
N ARG A 168 1.68 -15.36 -5.44
CA ARG A 168 0.32 -15.83 -5.69
C ARG A 168 -0.65 -14.90 -4.98
N ASN A 169 -1.64 -14.41 -5.74
CA ASN A 169 -2.67 -13.51 -5.25
C ASN A 169 -3.96 -14.30 -5.07
N TYR A 170 -4.44 -14.32 -3.83
CA TYR A 170 -5.74 -14.87 -3.48
C TYR A 170 -6.75 -13.73 -3.35
N TYR A 171 -7.93 -13.95 -3.90
CA TYR A 171 -9.09 -13.10 -3.75
C TYR A 171 -10.10 -13.85 -2.89
N LEU A 172 -10.45 -13.25 -1.76
CA LEU A 172 -11.13 -13.93 -0.67
C LEU A 172 -12.40 -13.16 -0.28
N TYR A 173 -13.30 -13.83 0.38
CA TYR A 173 -14.43 -13.22 1.08
C TYR A 173 -14.56 -13.80 2.49
N PRO A 174 -15.07 -13.01 3.47
CA PRO A 174 -15.33 -13.50 4.83
C PRO A 174 -16.38 -14.61 4.82
N GLU A 175 -16.23 -15.61 5.71
CA GLU A 175 -17.25 -16.64 5.89
C GLU A 175 -18.52 -16.05 6.52
N GLY A 176 -19.67 -16.48 6.07
CA GLY A 176 -20.98 -16.17 6.67
C GLY A 176 -21.81 -15.10 5.98
N GLU A 177 -21.28 -14.38 5.03
CA GLU A 177 -22.06 -13.41 4.26
C GLU A 177 -22.43 -13.93 2.87
N GLU A 178 -23.67 -14.36 2.69
CA GLU A 178 -24.30 -14.57 1.37
C GLU A 178 -24.65 -13.21 0.70
N ASN A 179 -23.74 -12.26 0.69
CA ASN A 179 -24.06 -10.91 0.27
C ASN A 179 -23.60 -10.61 -1.15
N GLN A 180 -24.52 -10.17 -1.99
CA GLN A 180 -24.30 -9.80 -3.39
C GLN A 180 -23.38 -8.57 -3.57
N ASN A 181 -23.02 -7.88 -2.49
CA ASN A 181 -22.13 -6.71 -2.46
C ASN A 181 -20.80 -6.97 -1.74
N LYS A 182 -20.31 -8.21 -1.73
CA LYS A 182 -19.07 -8.58 -1.02
C LYS A 182 -17.87 -7.83 -1.57
N GLN A 183 -17.20 -7.11 -0.69
CA GLN A 183 -15.90 -6.55 -1.01
C GLN A 183 -14.86 -7.67 -0.94
N THR A 184 -14.20 -7.94 -2.06
CA THR A 184 -13.13 -8.92 -2.15
C THR A 184 -11.93 -8.49 -1.31
N ILE A 185 -11.42 -9.41 -0.50
CA ILE A 185 -10.19 -9.24 0.28
C ILE A 185 -9.03 -9.81 -0.52
N CYS A 186 -8.01 -9.00 -0.74
CA CYS A 186 -6.79 -9.41 -1.42
C CYS A 186 -5.77 -9.95 -0.39
N TRP A 187 -5.30 -11.16 -0.60
CA TRP A 187 -4.20 -11.76 0.15
C TRP A 187 -3.10 -12.18 -0.81
N PHE A 188 -1.91 -11.58 -0.68
CA PHE A 188 -0.80 -11.77 -1.59
C PHE A 188 0.35 -12.47 -0.87
N LEU A 189 0.81 -13.58 -1.45
CA LEU A 189 1.89 -14.38 -0.90
C LEU A 189 3.08 -14.41 -1.83
N GLN A 190 4.21 -14.00 -1.32
CA GLN A 190 5.50 -14.21 -2.00
C GLN A 190 5.84 -15.69 -2.07
N ARG A 191 6.61 -16.06 -3.09
CA ARG A 191 6.96 -17.45 -3.43
C ARG A 191 7.49 -18.24 -2.23
N GLU A 192 8.31 -17.63 -1.39
CA GLU A 192 8.92 -18.26 -0.21
C GLU A 192 7.88 -18.68 0.84
N LYS A 193 6.77 -17.95 0.92
CA LYS A 193 5.66 -18.28 1.85
C LYS A 193 4.70 -19.34 1.28
N LEU A 194 4.76 -19.61 -0.03
CA LEU A 194 3.87 -20.58 -0.69
C LEU A 194 4.19 -22.03 -0.30
N GLU A 195 5.42 -22.35 0.08
CA GLU A 195 5.82 -23.71 0.50
C GLU A 195 4.96 -24.21 1.67
N LYS A 196 4.71 -23.33 2.65
CA LYS A 196 3.86 -23.66 3.80
C LYS A 196 2.41 -23.97 3.42
N ILE A 197 1.89 -23.29 2.38
CA ILE A 197 0.54 -23.57 1.83
C ILE A 197 0.55 -24.90 1.09
N GLY A 198 1.61 -25.21 0.33
CA GLY A 198 1.76 -26.50 -0.34
C GLY A 198 1.81 -27.70 0.62
N GLU A 199 2.43 -27.53 1.78
CA GLU A 199 2.56 -28.58 2.80
C GLU A 199 1.30 -28.76 3.66
N LYS A 200 0.66 -27.67 4.07
CA LYS A 200 -0.44 -27.67 5.06
C LYS A 200 -1.82 -27.48 4.45
N GLY A 201 -1.91 -27.15 3.17
CA GLY A 201 -3.15 -26.71 2.51
C GLY A 201 -3.50 -25.26 2.86
N MET A 202 -4.67 -24.82 2.41
CA MET A 202 -5.19 -23.47 2.71
C MET A 202 -5.36 -23.30 4.22
N PRO A 203 -5.04 -22.11 4.77
CA PRO A 203 -5.24 -21.84 6.19
C PRO A 203 -6.74 -21.74 6.54
N ASP A 204 -7.05 -22.06 7.80
CA ASP A 204 -8.41 -21.91 8.31
C ASP A 204 -8.78 -20.43 8.53
N TYR A 205 -7.77 -19.60 8.86
CA TYR A 205 -7.95 -18.18 9.16
C TYR A 205 -6.77 -17.36 8.63
N LEU A 206 -7.00 -16.06 8.46
CA LEU A 206 -5.98 -15.03 8.32
C LEU A 206 -5.97 -14.15 9.57
N GLU A 207 -4.83 -14.09 10.25
CA GLU A 207 -4.60 -13.23 11.40
C GLU A 207 -4.21 -11.83 10.92
N LEU A 208 -4.82 -10.81 11.53
CA LEU A 208 -4.45 -9.41 11.35
C LEU A 208 -3.55 -9.01 12.51
N THR A 209 -2.27 -8.83 12.23
CA THR A 209 -1.30 -8.39 13.24
C THR A 209 -1.44 -6.89 13.49
N GLU A 210 -1.11 -6.48 14.69
CA GLU A 210 -1.28 -5.10 15.16
C GLU A 210 -0.50 -4.08 14.31
N GLU A 211 0.72 -4.46 13.89
CA GLU A 211 1.60 -3.62 13.08
C GLU A 211 1.02 -3.31 11.69
N GLY A 212 0.17 -4.19 11.17
CA GLY A 212 -0.49 -4.01 9.87
C GLY A 212 -1.82 -3.25 9.94
N MET A 213 -2.37 -3.01 11.13
CA MET A 213 -3.66 -2.36 11.32
C MET A 213 -3.57 -0.85 11.05
N MET A 214 -4.41 -0.36 10.15
CA MET A 214 -4.52 1.06 9.83
C MET A 214 -5.94 1.55 10.08
N PHE A 215 -6.13 2.44 11.06
CA PHE A 215 -7.38 3.13 11.32
C PHE A 215 -7.32 4.51 10.66
N LEU A 216 -8.18 4.74 9.66
CA LEU A 216 -8.02 5.79 8.68
C LEU A 216 -9.22 6.75 8.70
N ARG A 217 -8.94 8.02 8.45
CA ARG A 217 -9.96 9.04 8.16
C ARG A 217 -10.38 8.93 6.70
N GLY A 218 -11.64 9.19 6.40
CA GLY A 218 -12.20 9.19 5.05
C GLY A 218 -12.44 10.56 4.50
#